data_4a36033a08a7e6305eac5b1a4e3a8ae6
#
_entry.id   4a36033a08a7e6305eac5b1a4e3a8ae6
#
_cell.length_a   1.000
_cell.length_b   1.000
_cell.length_c   1.000
_cell.angle_alpha   90.00
_cell.angle_beta   90.00
_cell.angle_gamma   90.00
#
_symmetry.space_group_name_H-M   'P 1'
#
loop_
_entity.id
_entity.type
_entity.pdbx_description
1 polymer ?
#
loop_
_entity_poly.entity_id
_entity_poly.type
_entity_poly.pdbx_seq_one_letter_code
_entity_poly.pdbx_strand_id
1 'polypeptide(L)'
;MAMQAWYSEHQGSASDLPAFYEMVVKAIREVDPATPVMVDTGWYAAADAVSYWPQPLSDGRVLYSFHMYEPYAATSAPNLKREKPYSYPGVVPYGEGEAQWDATKVGAYLGLPVDWADAHGVPHSRLVAAEFGCMRKLPFCTRYLEDVLSALDSPALHWAFYSFREDAWDGMDYELGRDKVNWKFWEAIDKGEPDPVKRKATPEFEPIRKRLQP
;
A
#
# COMPACT_ATOMS: atom_id res chain seq x y z
N MET A 1 16.96 1.65 10.28
CA MET A 1 18.32 1.05 10.41
C MET A 1 18.37 -0.38 9.86
N ALA A 2 17.46 -1.30 10.21
CA ALA A 2 17.52 -2.70 9.72
C ALA A 2 17.43 -2.81 8.18
N MET A 3 16.53 -2.09 7.55
CA MET A 3 16.33 -2.10 6.10
C MET A 3 17.54 -1.52 5.36
N GLN A 4 18.06 -0.38 5.79
CA GLN A 4 19.26 0.22 5.22
C GLN A 4 20.48 -0.71 5.33
N ALA A 5 20.69 -1.32 6.50
CA ALA A 5 21.78 -2.25 6.72
C ALA A 5 21.66 -3.46 5.79
N TRP A 6 20.44 -4.00 5.64
CA TRP A 6 20.19 -5.14 4.78
C TRP A 6 20.52 -4.85 3.32
N TYR A 7 20.04 -3.73 2.75
CA TYR A 7 20.36 -3.36 1.37
C TYR A 7 21.86 -3.16 1.17
N SER A 8 22.53 -2.49 2.10
CA SER A 8 23.99 -2.27 2.02
C SER A 8 24.77 -3.58 2.09
N GLU A 9 24.36 -4.52 2.96
CA GLU A 9 25.01 -5.81 3.15
C GLU A 9 24.83 -6.75 1.96
N HIS A 10 23.68 -6.65 1.27
CA HIS A 10 23.35 -7.56 0.18
C HIS A 10 23.67 -7.01 -1.21
N GLN A 11 24.15 -5.77 -1.31
CA GLN A 11 24.54 -5.16 -2.58
C GLN A 11 25.59 -6.02 -3.32
N GLY A 12 25.31 -6.37 -4.57
CA GLY A 12 26.16 -7.23 -5.39
C GLY A 12 26.13 -8.72 -5.02
N SER A 13 25.29 -9.12 -4.06
CA SER A 13 25.08 -10.54 -3.70
C SER A 13 23.92 -11.15 -4.50
N ALA A 14 23.68 -12.46 -4.30
CA ALA A 14 22.50 -13.14 -4.86
C ALA A 14 21.17 -12.62 -4.29
N SER A 15 21.19 -11.87 -3.20
CA SER A 15 20.03 -11.25 -2.56
C SER A 15 19.89 -9.76 -2.86
N ASP A 16 20.68 -9.23 -3.80
CA ASP A 16 20.56 -7.85 -4.29
C ASP A 16 19.29 -7.71 -5.13
N LEU A 17 18.23 -7.21 -4.51
CA LEU A 17 16.91 -7.11 -5.15
C LEU A 17 16.91 -6.19 -6.39
N PRO A 18 17.50 -4.99 -6.38
CA PRO A 18 17.63 -4.17 -7.58
C PRO A 18 18.34 -4.88 -8.73
N ALA A 19 19.48 -5.55 -8.46
CA ALA A 19 20.21 -6.31 -9.47
C ALA A 19 19.41 -7.50 -10.01
N PHE A 20 18.66 -8.18 -9.15
CA PHE A 20 17.75 -9.24 -9.56
C PHE A 20 16.69 -8.72 -10.53
N TYR A 21 16.03 -7.60 -10.21
CA TYR A 21 15.03 -7.00 -11.10
C TYR A 21 15.63 -6.51 -12.41
N GLU A 22 16.85 -5.97 -12.40
CA GLU A 22 17.55 -5.58 -13.64
C GLU A 22 17.70 -6.78 -14.59
N MET A 23 18.09 -7.94 -14.04
CA MET A 23 18.21 -9.18 -14.80
C MET A 23 16.85 -9.67 -15.35
N VAL A 24 15.81 -9.66 -14.50
CA VAL A 24 14.46 -10.11 -14.88
C VAL A 24 13.85 -9.20 -15.92
N VAL A 25 13.93 -7.88 -15.75
CA VAL A 25 13.41 -6.91 -16.73
C VAL A 25 14.12 -7.05 -18.07
N LYS A 26 15.44 -7.23 -18.06
CA LYS A 26 16.19 -7.49 -19.30
C LYS A 26 15.70 -8.74 -20.03
N ALA A 27 15.48 -9.84 -19.32
CA ALA A 27 14.94 -11.07 -19.91
C ALA A 27 13.51 -10.87 -20.46
N ILE A 28 12.66 -10.12 -19.78
CA ILE A 28 11.33 -9.76 -20.28
C ILE A 28 11.44 -8.96 -21.57
N ARG A 29 12.38 -8.03 -21.68
CA ARG A 29 12.55 -7.20 -22.87
C ARG A 29 13.00 -7.96 -24.13
N GLU A 30 13.59 -9.14 -23.96
CA GLU A 30 13.87 -10.03 -25.11
C GLU A 30 12.59 -10.56 -25.77
N VAL A 31 11.49 -10.63 -25.02
CA VAL A 31 10.19 -11.15 -25.48
C VAL A 31 9.17 -10.02 -25.70
N ASP A 32 9.11 -9.07 -24.78
CA ASP A 32 8.19 -7.93 -24.79
C ASP A 32 8.95 -6.61 -24.56
N PRO A 33 9.27 -5.88 -25.64
CA PRO A 33 10.01 -4.64 -25.52
C PRO A 33 9.16 -3.45 -25.08
N ALA A 34 7.83 -3.59 -24.97
CA ALA A 34 6.93 -2.44 -24.86
C ALA A 34 6.12 -2.36 -23.59
N THR A 35 5.62 -3.45 -23.06
CA THR A 35 4.73 -3.45 -21.89
C THR A 35 5.45 -2.94 -20.64
N PRO A 36 4.89 -1.98 -19.88
CA PRO A 36 5.45 -1.58 -18.60
C PRO A 36 5.57 -2.75 -17.63
N VAL A 37 6.65 -2.80 -16.86
CA VAL A 37 6.88 -3.79 -15.81
C VAL A 37 6.81 -3.09 -14.47
N MET A 38 5.94 -3.54 -13.59
CA MET A 38 5.86 -3.04 -12.22
C MET A 38 6.68 -3.93 -11.29
N VAL A 39 7.50 -3.31 -10.44
CA VAL A 39 8.34 -4.00 -9.46
C VAL A 39 8.06 -3.46 -8.06
N ASP A 40 7.98 -4.36 -7.10
CA ASP A 40 7.88 -4.00 -5.69
C ASP A 40 9.25 -3.65 -5.12
N THR A 41 9.29 -2.60 -4.30
CA THR A 41 10.55 -2.05 -3.80
C THR A 41 11.20 -2.86 -2.68
N GLY A 42 10.62 -3.98 -2.29
CA GLY A 42 11.09 -4.86 -1.23
C GLY A 42 10.44 -4.60 0.13
N TRP A 43 10.72 -5.45 1.13
CA TRP A 43 10.15 -5.33 2.47
C TRP A 43 8.61 -5.20 2.48
N TYR A 44 7.95 -6.14 1.79
CA TYR A 44 6.49 -6.07 1.56
C TYR A 44 6.08 -4.78 0.84
N ALA A 45 6.95 -4.29 -0.06
CA ALA A 45 6.79 -3.03 -0.78
C ALA A 45 6.58 -1.80 0.14
N ALA A 46 7.18 -1.79 1.33
CA ALA A 46 7.08 -0.64 2.22
C ALA A 46 7.52 0.65 1.52
N ALA A 47 6.80 1.76 1.72
CA ALA A 47 7.04 2.99 0.98
C ALA A 47 8.46 3.57 1.18
N ASP A 48 9.10 3.31 2.33
CA ASP A 48 10.47 3.73 2.60
C ASP A 48 11.54 2.81 1.97
N ALA A 49 11.17 1.62 1.47
CA ALA A 49 12.13 0.65 0.94
C ALA A 49 12.91 1.16 -0.28
N VAL A 50 12.25 1.88 -1.19
CA VAL A 50 12.89 2.42 -2.39
C VAL A 50 13.98 3.44 -2.06
N SER A 51 13.87 4.13 -0.93
CA SER A 51 14.88 5.12 -0.49
C SER A 51 16.27 4.52 -0.26
N TYR A 52 16.36 3.20 -0.15
CA TYR A 52 17.62 2.47 -0.01
C TYR A 52 18.16 1.91 -1.32
N TRP A 53 17.46 2.10 -2.43
CA TRP A 53 17.94 1.74 -3.75
C TRP A 53 18.93 2.79 -4.25
N PRO A 54 20.17 2.39 -4.61
CA PRO A 54 21.23 3.34 -4.96
C PRO A 54 20.96 4.05 -6.28
N GLN A 55 20.16 3.47 -7.15
CA GLN A 55 19.80 4.01 -8.46
C GLN A 55 18.53 3.32 -9.00
N PRO A 56 17.79 3.97 -9.91
CA PRO A 56 16.70 3.34 -10.62
C PRO A 56 17.20 2.24 -11.56
N LEU A 57 16.30 1.33 -11.93
CA LEU A 57 16.57 0.33 -12.97
C LEU A 57 16.78 1.02 -14.32
N SER A 58 17.62 0.43 -15.17
CA SER A 58 18.03 1.01 -16.45
C SER A 58 16.89 1.15 -17.47
N ASP A 59 15.84 0.32 -17.32
CA ASP A 59 14.68 0.35 -18.21
C ASP A 59 13.71 1.48 -17.85
N GLY A 60 13.47 2.40 -18.79
CA GLY A 60 12.58 3.54 -18.61
C GLY A 60 11.09 3.22 -18.52
N ARG A 61 10.67 1.96 -18.70
CA ARG A 61 9.30 1.48 -18.62
C ARG A 61 9.03 0.67 -17.35
N VAL A 62 9.90 0.75 -16.37
CA VAL A 62 9.66 0.18 -15.04
C VAL A 62 8.83 1.14 -14.21
N LEU A 63 7.81 0.61 -13.54
CA LEU A 63 7.01 1.26 -12.52
C LEU A 63 7.47 0.75 -11.14
N TYR A 64 7.65 1.65 -10.21
CA TYR A 64 8.07 1.35 -8.83
C TYR A 64 6.85 1.32 -7.93
N SER A 65 6.53 0.13 -7.43
CA SER A 65 5.38 -0.12 -6.57
C SER A 65 5.75 -0.03 -5.11
N PHE A 66 4.90 0.60 -4.32
CA PHE A 66 4.98 0.59 -2.87
C PHE A 66 3.58 0.46 -2.26
N HIS A 67 3.54 -0.01 -0.99
CA HIS A 67 2.33 -0.20 -0.23
C HIS A 67 2.26 0.77 0.96
N MET A 68 1.04 1.15 1.36
CA MET A 68 0.80 2.02 2.49
C MET A 68 -0.19 1.42 3.47
N TYR A 69 0.33 0.80 4.50
CA TYR A 69 -0.42 0.28 5.63
C TYR A 69 0.05 0.86 6.97
N GLU A 70 1.12 1.69 6.95
CA GLU A 70 1.62 2.30 8.18
C GLU A 70 0.68 3.39 8.73
N PRO A 71 0.50 3.42 10.04
CA PRO A 71 1.15 2.60 11.07
C PRO A 71 0.46 1.23 11.19
N TYR A 72 1.12 0.17 10.75
CA TYR A 72 0.56 -1.19 10.68
C TYR A 72 -0.01 -1.67 12.02
N ALA A 73 0.60 -1.28 13.14
CA ALA A 73 0.10 -1.59 14.47
C ALA A 73 -1.33 -1.08 14.72
N ALA A 74 -1.72 0.05 14.10
CA ALA A 74 -3.06 0.60 14.23
C ALA A 74 -4.01 0.09 13.13
N THR A 75 -3.57 0.01 11.88
CA THR A 75 -4.42 -0.24 10.70
C THR A 75 -4.80 -1.70 10.49
N SER A 76 -4.05 -2.63 11.10
CA SER A 76 -4.12 -4.07 10.84
C SER A 76 -5.13 -4.83 11.70
N ALA A 77 -5.44 -6.06 11.28
CA ALA A 77 -6.39 -6.95 11.96
C ALA A 77 -6.04 -7.26 13.43
N PRO A 78 -4.78 -7.44 13.84
CA PRO A 78 -4.42 -7.59 15.25
C PRO A 78 -4.94 -6.47 16.14
N ASN A 79 -5.01 -5.23 15.65
CA ASN A 79 -5.49 -4.09 16.44
C ASN A 79 -6.97 -4.24 16.85
N LEU A 80 -7.80 -4.86 16.01
CA LEU A 80 -9.21 -5.14 16.33
C LEU A 80 -9.40 -6.10 17.52
N LYS A 81 -8.37 -6.90 17.82
CA LYS A 81 -8.42 -7.93 18.87
C LYS A 81 -7.73 -7.49 20.16
N ARG A 82 -7.16 -6.28 20.19
CA ARG A 82 -6.46 -5.77 21.38
C ARG A 82 -7.47 -5.34 22.44
N GLU A 83 -7.15 -5.58 23.69
CA GLU A 83 -7.90 -5.04 24.83
C GLU A 83 -7.86 -3.50 24.85
N LYS A 84 -6.70 -2.93 24.49
CA LYS A 84 -6.50 -1.49 24.30
C LYS A 84 -6.02 -1.24 22.87
N PRO A 85 -6.94 -1.02 21.93
CA PRO A 85 -6.58 -0.75 20.56
C PRO A 85 -5.80 0.56 20.41
N TYR A 86 -4.83 0.56 19.51
CA TYR A 86 -4.21 1.79 19.04
C TYR A 86 -5.22 2.61 18.24
N SER A 87 -5.05 3.92 18.23
CA SER A 87 -5.87 4.86 17.47
C SER A 87 -5.06 5.57 16.38
N TYR A 88 -5.79 6.11 15.41
CA TYR A 88 -5.23 7.06 14.46
C TYR A 88 -6.18 8.29 14.38
N PRO A 89 -5.66 9.51 14.54
CA PRO A 89 -4.28 9.83 14.91
C PRO A 89 -3.92 9.30 16.32
N GLY A 90 -2.63 9.00 16.51
CA GLY A 90 -2.18 8.51 17.80
C GLY A 90 -0.71 8.08 17.85
N VAL A 91 -0.24 7.81 19.04
CA VAL A 91 1.08 7.22 19.25
C VAL A 91 0.98 5.71 19.14
N VAL A 92 1.84 5.12 18.31
CA VAL A 92 1.88 3.67 18.06
C VAL A 92 3.31 3.16 18.00
N PRO A 93 3.54 1.87 18.25
CA PRO A 93 4.83 1.24 18.00
C PRO A 93 5.26 1.44 16.54
N TYR A 94 6.51 1.90 16.35
CA TYR A 94 7.10 2.08 15.03
C TYR A 94 8.62 1.95 15.10
N GLY A 95 9.18 1.05 14.29
CA GLY A 95 10.59 0.71 14.37
C GLY A 95 10.95 0.11 15.74
N GLU A 96 12.01 0.61 16.37
CA GLU A 96 12.46 0.19 17.71
C GLU A 96 11.80 0.99 18.87
N GLY A 97 10.82 1.85 18.56
CA GLY A 97 10.18 2.73 19.54
C GLY A 97 8.72 2.98 19.25
N GLU A 98 8.31 4.21 19.46
CA GLU A 98 6.96 4.70 19.21
C GLU A 98 7.02 5.98 18.37
N ALA A 99 5.98 6.23 17.59
CA ALA A 99 5.84 7.47 16.83
C ALA A 99 4.41 7.98 16.87
N GLN A 100 4.27 9.31 16.84
CA GLN A 100 2.99 9.96 16.58
C GLN A 100 2.67 9.82 15.09
N TRP A 101 1.52 9.23 14.78
CA TRP A 101 0.99 9.13 13.44
C TRP A 101 -0.25 9.99 13.28
N ASP A 102 -0.24 10.82 12.26
CA ASP A 102 -1.31 11.72 11.83
C ASP A 102 -1.14 12.02 10.33
N ALA A 103 -1.97 12.90 9.76
CA ALA A 103 -1.89 13.29 8.35
C ALA A 103 -0.51 13.80 7.95
N THR A 104 0.16 14.55 8.83
CA THR A 104 1.53 15.07 8.56
C THR A 104 2.54 13.93 8.43
N LYS A 105 2.49 12.96 9.36
CA LYS A 105 3.38 11.80 9.33
C LYS A 105 3.10 10.88 8.14
N VAL A 106 1.82 10.68 7.80
CA VAL A 106 1.41 9.94 6.59
C VAL A 106 1.98 10.61 5.35
N GLY A 107 1.80 11.91 5.21
CA GLY A 107 2.36 12.68 4.07
C GLY A 107 3.88 12.58 3.99
N ALA A 108 4.58 12.74 5.12
CA ALA A 108 6.04 12.61 5.18
C ALA A 108 6.52 11.19 4.80
N TYR A 109 5.79 10.15 5.21
CA TYR A 109 6.15 8.77 4.88
C TYR A 109 5.92 8.45 3.39
N LEU A 110 4.79 8.88 2.83
CA LEU A 110 4.49 8.75 1.41
C LEU A 110 5.33 9.69 0.53
N GLY A 111 5.94 10.71 1.10
CA GLY A 111 6.93 11.56 0.42
C GLY A 111 8.25 10.86 0.12
N LEU A 112 8.62 9.81 0.86
CA LEU A 112 9.91 9.13 0.69
C LEU A 112 10.14 8.57 -0.72
N PRO A 113 9.18 7.85 -1.34
CA PRO A 113 9.32 7.43 -2.74
C PRO A 113 9.43 8.61 -3.72
N VAL A 114 8.74 9.71 -3.44
CA VAL A 114 8.77 10.93 -4.27
C VAL A 114 10.14 11.58 -4.18
N ASP A 115 10.67 11.75 -2.98
CA ASP A 115 12.01 12.32 -2.74
C ASP A 115 13.09 11.48 -3.44
N TRP A 116 12.97 10.15 -3.37
CA TRP A 116 13.88 9.26 -4.10
C TRP A 116 13.77 9.45 -5.62
N ALA A 117 12.56 9.51 -6.15
CA ALA A 117 12.32 9.72 -7.57
C ALA A 117 12.89 11.05 -8.06
N ASP A 118 12.68 12.13 -7.30
CA ASP A 118 13.22 13.46 -7.60
C ASP A 118 14.75 13.47 -7.59
N ALA A 119 15.36 12.84 -6.59
CA ALA A 119 16.81 12.73 -6.47
C ALA A 119 17.46 11.98 -7.63
N HIS A 120 16.72 11.07 -8.30
CA HIS A 120 17.21 10.24 -9.39
C HIS A 120 16.64 10.60 -10.77
N GLY A 121 15.84 11.67 -10.87
CA GLY A 121 15.22 12.09 -12.13
C GLY A 121 14.18 11.11 -12.67
N VAL A 122 13.54 10.32 -11.78
CA VAL A 122 12.45 9.40 -12.13
C VAL A 122 11.14 10.18 -12.17
N PRO A 123 10.40 10.18 -13.28
CA PRO A 123 9.09 10.82 -13.33
C PRO A 123 8.12 10.23 -12.32
N HIS A 124 7.32 11.05 -11.62
CA HIS A 124 6.33 10.59 -10.64
C HIS A 124 5.28 9.63 -11.25
N SER A 125 5.01 9.75 -12.54
CA SER A 125 4.16 8.79 -13.28
C SER A 125 4.71 7.35 -13.32
N ARG A 126 5.92 7.13 -12.83
CA ARG A 126 6.50 5.79 -12.63
C ARG A 126 6.40 5.29 -11.19
N LEU A 127 5.79 6.05 -10.29
CA LEU A 127 5.51 5.65 -8.92
C LEU A 127 4.06 5.19 -8.78
N VAL A 128 3.84 4.09 -8.10
CA VAL A 128 2.52 3.49 -7.91
C VAL A 128 2.35 3.09 -6.45
N ALA A 129 1.42 3.74 -5.75
CA ALA A 129 0.93 3.22 -4.46
C ALA A 129 -0.01 2.04 -4.76
N ALA A 130 0.56 0.84 -4.98
CA ALA A 130 -0.17 -0.31 -5.51
C ALA A 130 -1.11 -0.95 -4.51
N GLU A 131 -0.87 -0.72 -3.22
CA GLU A 131 -1.80 -1.10 -2.16
C GLU A 131 -1.82 -0.05 -1.06
N PHE A 132 -3.00 0.23 -0.54
CA PHE A 132 -3.19 0.90 0.74
C PHE A 132 -4.53 0.53 1.34
N GLY A 133 -4.61 0.59 2.66
CA GLY A 133 -5.86 0.25 3.34
C GLY A 133 -5.74 0.25 4.86
N CYS A 134 -6.88 0.00 5.48
CA CYS A 134 -7.02 -0.25 6.91
C CYS A 134 -8.22 -1.15 7.16
N MET A 135 -8.21 -1.84 8.28
CA MET A 135 -9.36 -2.67 8.65
C MET A 135 -10.62 -1.81 8.74
N ARG A 136 -11.61 -2.05 7.89
CA ARG A 136 -12.86 -1.27 7.74
C ARG A 136 -13.64 -1.07 9.05
N LYS A 137 -13.49 -2.00 10.00
CA LYS A 137 -14.15 -1.96 11.31
C LYS A 137 -13.47 -1.03 12.32
N LEU A 138 -12.27 -0.53 12.03
CA LEU A 138 -11.58 0.45 12.88
C LEU A 138 -12.29 1.81 12.79
N PRO A 139 -12.60 2.46 13.93
CA PRO A 139 -13.41 3.68 13.92
C PRO A 139 -12.76 4.86 13.21
N PHE A 140 -11.47 4.84 13.03
CA PHE A 140 -10.69 5.88 12.35
C PHE A 140 -10.34 5.57 10.89
N CYS A 141 -10.74 4.40 10.36
CA CYS A 141 -10.31 3.96 9.03
C CYS A 141 -10.66 4.96 7.92
N THR A 142 -11.88 5.51 7.95
CA THR A 142 -12.32 6.54 6.99
C THR A 142 -11.38 7.75 6.98
N ARG A 143 -10.99 8.24 8.17
CA ARG A 143 -10.05 9.36 8.31
C ARG A 143 -8.65 9.00 7.79
N TYR A 144 -8.17 7.81 8.14
CA TYR A 144 -6.88 7.33 7.66
C TYR A 144 -6.83 7.27 6.12
N LEU A 145 -7.87 6.71 5.49
CA LEU A 145 -7.97 6.66 4.03
C LEU A 145 -8.00 8.06 3.40
N GLU A 146 -8.69 9.01 4.02
CA GLU A 146 -8.71 10.42 3.57
C GLU A 146 -7.31 11.03 3.60
N ASP A 147 -6.57 10.82 4.70
CA ASP A 147 -5.21 11.36 4.87
C ASP A 147 -4.23 10.71 3.88
N VAL A 148 -4.30 9.39 3.67
CA VAL A 148 -3.49 8.67 2.66
C VAL A 148 -3.78 9.19 1.26
N LEU A 149 -5.04 9.23 0.85
CA LEU A 149 -5.44 9.66 -0.48
C LEU A 149 -5.06 11.13 -0.72
N SER A 150 -5.22 12.00 0.28
CA SER A 150 -4.80 13.41 0.18
C SER A 150 -3.28 13.54 -0.01
N ALA A 151 -2.50 12.67 0.62
CA ALA A 151 -1.05 12.64 0.43
C ALA A 151 -0.64 12.14 -0.96
N LEU A 152 -1.42 11.24 -1.56
CA LEU A 152 -1.18 10.72 -2.92
C LEU A 152 -1.64 11.70 -4.02
N ASP A 153 -2.66 12.52 -3.75
CA ASP A 153 -3.21 13.48 -4.72
C ASP A 153 -2.19 14.59 -5.06
N SER A 154 -1.40 15.05 -4.08
CA SER A 154 -0.47 16.19 -4.26
C SER A 154 0.64 15.91 -5.28
N PRO A 155 1.35 14.78 -5.23
CA PRO A 155 2.32 14.42 -6.25
C PRO A 155 1.69 13.76 -7.49
N ALA A 156 0.37 13.61 -7.55
CA ALA A 156 -0.39 12.97 -8.63
C ALA A 156 0.11 11.55 -8.94
N LEU A 157 0.29 10.73 -7.90
CA LEU A 157 0.74 9.35 -8.04
C LEU A 157 -0.38 8.43 -8.53
N HIS A 158 -0.01 7.40 -9.27
CA HIS A 158 -0.92 6.29 -9.52
C HIS A 158 -1.17 5.51 -8.22
N TRP A 159 -2.39 5.02 -8.03
CA TRP A 159 -2.71 4.25 -6.86
C TRP A 159 -3.78 3.19 -7.09
N ALA A 160 -3.76 2.15 -6.29
CA ALA A 160 -4.80 1.15 -6.15
C ALA A 160 -5.05 0.88 -4.67
N PHE A 161 -6.32 0.79 -4.26
CA PHE A 161 -6.66 0.49 -2.88
C PHE A 161 -6.88 -0.99 -2.66
N TYR A 162 -6.61 -1.46 -1.48
CA TYR A 162 -6.93 -2.80 -1.04
C TYR A 162 -8.15 -2.73 -0.08
N SER A 163 -9.37 -3.36 -0.38
CA SER A 163 -9.59 -4.11 -1.59
C SER A 163 -11.00 -3.92 -2.13
N PHE A 164 -11.19 -4.21 -3.39
CA PHE A 164 -12.50 -4.20 -4.02
C PHE A 164 -13.09 -5.61 -4.05
N ARG A 165 -14.10 -5.85 -3.16
CA ARG A 165 -14.89 -7.09 -3.12
C ARG A 165 -14.05 -8.36 -3.10
N GLU A 166 -13.11 -8.43 -2.20
CA GLU A 166 -12.36 -9.64 -2.00
C GLU A 166 -13.26 -10.76 -1.45
N ASP A 167 -13.18 -11.93 -2.05
CA ASP A 167 -14.03 -13.08 -1.74
C ASP A 167 -13.47 -13.98 -0.63
N ALA A 168 -12.20 -13.87 -0.31
CA ALA A 168 -11.57 -14.65 0.76
C ALA A 168 -11.57 -13.96 2.13
N TRP A 169 -11.80 -12.62 2.17
CA TRP A 169 -11.64 -11.85 3.38
C TRP A 169 -12.39 -10.50 3.32
N ASP A 170 -13.18 -10.20 4.35
CA ASP A 170 -14.01 -8.99 4.40
C ASP A 170 -13.34 -7.78 5.07
N GLY A 171 -12.09 -7.92 5.47
CA GLY A 171 -11.42 -6.96 6.36
C GLY A 171 -11.26 -5.55 5.80
N MET A 172 -11.05 -5.43 4.49
CA MET A 172 -10.86 -4.16 3.79
C MET A 172 -11.86 -3.95 2.65
N ASP A 173 -12.96 -4.69 2.61
CA ASP A 173 -14.07 -4.44 1.71
C ASP A 173 -14.96 -3.30 2.25
N TYR A 174 -14.63 -2.08 1.86
CA TYR A 174 -15.27 -0.87 2.39
C TYR A 174 -16.73 -0.71 2.00
N GLU A 175 -17.19 -1.37 0.92
CA GLU A 175 -18.62 -1.37 0.55
C GLU A 175 -19.50 -2.12 1.57
N LEU A 176 -18.90 -2.92 2.47
CA LEU A 176 -19.59 -3.58 3.58
C LEU A 176 -19.79 -2.66 4.79
N GLY A 177 -19.19 -1.47 4.81
CA GLY A 177 -19.21 -0.57 5.96
C GLY A 177 -18.54 -1.20 7.19
N ARG A 178 -19.01 -0.84 8.40
CA ARG A 178 -18.47 -1.40 9.66
C ARG A 178 -19.18 -2.65 10.14
N ASP A 179 -20.29 -2.98 9.54
CA ASP A 179 -21.13 -4.09 9.99
C ASP A 179 -20.44 -5.43 9.80
N LYS A 180 -20.73 -6.35 10.70
CA LYS A 180 -20.32 -7.73 10.54
C LYS A 180 -21.20 -8.39 9.49
N VAL A 181 -20.58 -8.98 8.46
CA VAL A 181 -21.31 -9.81 7.51
C VAL A 181 -21.81 -11.06 8.21
N ASN A 182 -23.00 -11.54 7.81
CA ASN A 182 -23.55 -12.76 8.37
C ASN A 182 -22.95 -14.00 7.69
N TRP A 183 -23.20 -15.18 8.27
CA TRP A 183 -22.66 -16.44 7.76
C TRP A 183 -23.11 -16.78 6.33
N LYS A 184 -24.30 -16.31 5.91
CA LYS A 184 -24.82 -16.54 4.55
C LYS A 184 -23.99 -15.87 3.47
N PHE A 185 -23.31 -14.76 3.79
CA PHE A 185 -22.35 -14.15 2.89
C PHE A 185 -21.21 -15.11 2.55
N TRP A 186 -20.61 -15.70 3.58
CA TRP A 186 -19.50 -16.64 3.39
C TRP A 186 -19.97 -17.94 2.72
N GLU A 187 -21.15 -18.42 3.07
CA GLU A 187 -21.74 -19.61 2.43
C GLU A 187 -21.96 -19.39 0.92
N ALA A 188 -22.42 -18.21 0.52
CA ALA A 188 -22.60 -17.86 -0.90
C ALA A 188 -21.26 -17.80 -1.64
N ILE A 189 -20.25 -17.15 -1.03
CA ILE A 189 -18.90 -17.11 -1.59
C ILE A 189 -18.33 -18.51 -1.78
N ASP A 190 -18.40 -19.37 -0.76
CA ASP A 190 -17.90 -20.75 -0.81
C ASP A 190 -18.58 -21.60 -1.89
N LYS A 191 -19.85 -21.32 -2.17
CA LYS A 191 -20.62 -22.01 -3.21
C LYS A 191 -20.48 -21.39 -4.60
N GLY A 192 -19.79 -20.27 -4.74
CA GLY A 192 -19.73 -19.50 -5.99
C GLY A 192 -21.09 -18.90 -6.38
N GLU A 193 -21.96 -18.68 -5.41
CA GLU A 193 -23.27 -18.06 -5.60
C GLU A 193 -23.11 -16.51 -5.63
N PRO A 194 -24.10 -15.78 -6.21
CA PRO A 194 -24.10 -14.33 -6.19
C PRO A 194 -24.02 -13.80 -4.75
N ASP A 195 -23.21 -12.74 -4.55
CA ASP A 195 -23.07 -12.03 -3.29
C ASP A 195 -24.46 -11.59 -2.76
N PRO A 196 -24.91 -12.08 -1.59
CA PRO A 196 -26.21 -11.75 -1.04
C PRO A 196 -26.28 -10.33 -0.42
N VAL A 197 -25.13 -9.65 -0.31
CA VAL A 197 -25.06 -8.30 0.25
C VAL A 197 -25.38 -7.27 -0.82
N LYS A 198 -26.39 -6.46 -0.56
CA LYS A 198 -26.70 -5.32 -1.44
C LYS A 198 -25.62 -4.26 -1.27
N ARG A 199 -24.76 -4.14 -2.27
CA ARG A 199 -23.68 -3.14 -2.30
C ARG A 199 -24.24 -1.71 -2.41
N LYS A 200 -23.65 -0.82 -1.66
CA LYS A 200 -23.95 0.62 -1.67
C LYS A 200 -22.69 1.40 -1.25
N ALA A 201 -22.66 2.68 -1.61
CA ALA A 201 -21.66 3.57 -1.04
C ALA A 201 -21.85 3.67 0.47
N THR A 202 -20.81 3.31 1.23
CA THR A 202 -20.78 3.45 2.69
C THR A 202 -19.89 4.63 3.06
N PRO A 203 -19.98 5.17 4.29
CA PRO A 203 -19.04 6.18 4.76
C PRO A 203 -17.57 5.73 4.67
N GLU A 204 -17.31 4.45 4.87
CA GLU A 204 -15.97 3.85 4.79
C GLU A 204 -15.42 3.84 3.37
N PHE A 205 -16.27 3.69 2.35
CA PHE A 205 -15.88 3.72 0.94
C PHE A 205 -15.80 5.15 0.36
N GLU A 206 -16.44 6.11 0.98
CA GLU A 206 -16.60 7.47 0.45
C GLU A 206 -15.28 8.18 0.10
N PRO A 207 -14.18 8.09 0.88
CA PRO A 207 -12.90 8.68 0.52
C PRO A 207 -12.36 8.21 -0.83
N ILE A 208 -12.49 6.90 -1.09
CA ILE A 208 -12.06 6.26 -2.34
C ILE A 208 -13.01 6.65 -3.47
N ARG A 209 -14.32 6.51 -3.24
CA ARG A 209 -15.36 6.81 -4.24
C ARG A 209 -15.24 8.22 -4.82
N LYS A 210 -14.99 9.22 -3.98
CA LYS A 210 -14.82 10.61 -4.41
C LYS A 210 -13.69 10.80 -5.42
N ARG A 211 -12.62 10.02 -5.28
CA ARG A 211 -11.41 10.12 -6.13
C ARG A 211 -11.49 9.24 -7.39
N LEU A 212 -12.44 8.31 -7.44
CA LEU A 212 -12.73 7.52 -8.63
C LEU A 212 -13.70 8.21 -9.59
N GLN A 213 -14.30 9.33 -9.17
CA GLN A 213 -15.20 10.11 -10.02
C GLN A 213 -14.36 11.09 -10.85
N PRO A 214 -14.62 11.16 -12.19
CA PRO A 214 -13.97 12.13 -13.06
C PRO A 214 -14.32 13.55 -12.73
#